data_4bd05fa87678930f4c53140d2ff2fe09
#
_entry.id   4bd05fa87678930f4c53140d2ff2fe09
#
_cell.length_a   1.000
_cell.length_b   1.000
_cell.length_c   1.000
_cell.angle_alpha   90.00
_cell.angle_beta   90.00
_cell.angle_gamma   90.00
#
_symmetry.space_group_name_H-M   'P 1'
#
loop_
_entity.id
_entity.type
_entity.pdbx_description
1 polymer ?
#
loop_
_entity_poly.entity_id
_entity_poly.type
_entity_poly.pdbx_seq_one_letter_code
_entity_poly.pdbx_strand_id
1 'polypeptide(L)'
;MSEVVDDAKVLSSSLGVEFSQEEAQVLARHMETIALDDGVQLVAEDESNRNLCLLADGELVVCNMEGDERRVAYAMRPGECAGTRAFIDGTPRKATLLSVGQSTVYTLSPEAFDGLVESHPRLVYKVMRALFRTAHANLMRKNFESEELRHYFTKTHGRY
;
A
#
# COMPACT_ATOMS: atom_id res chain seq x y z
N MET A 1 19.07 -10.43 -12.11
CA MET A 1 18.38 -11.37 -11.19
C MET A 1 17.52 -10.58 -10.23
N SER A 2 16.23 -10.87 -10.22
CA SER A 2 15.36 -10.29 -9.20
C SER A 2 15.71 -10.93 -7.85
N GLU A 3 15.82 -10.12 -6.81
CA GLU A 3 16.01 -10.64 -5.47
C GLU A 3 14.79 -11.47 -5.06
N VAL A 4 15.04 -12.54 -4.33
CA VAL A 4 13.98 -13.38 -3.80
C VAL A 4 13.21 -12.61 -2.72
N VAL A 5 11.89 -12.69 -2.75
CA VAL A 5 11.04 -12.07 -1.72
C VAL A 5 11.30 -12.76 -0.37
N ASP A 6 11.63 -11.97 0.64
CA ASP A 6 11.85 -12.46 2.00
C ASP A 6 10.50 -12.70 2.68
N ASP A 7 10.17 -13.97 2.90
CA ASP A 7 8.90 -14.35 3.53
C ASP A 7 8.77 -13.84 4.97
N ALA A 8 9.88 -13.65 5.67
CA ALA A 8 9.84 -13.07 7.03
C ALA A 8 9.32 -11.63 6.99
N LYS A 9 9.67 -10.86 5.96
CA LYS A 9 9.16 -9.49 5.78
C LYS A 9 7.68 -9.48 5.40
N VAL A 10 7.24 -10.46 4.61
CA VAL A 10 5.82 -10.63 4.30
C VAL A 10 5.06 -10.98 5.58
N LEU A 11 5.56 -11.90 6.38
CA LEU A 11 4.94 -12.32 7.64
C LEU A 11 4.80 -11.16 8.62
N SER A 12 5.82 -10.32 8.74
CA SER A 12 5.81 -9.18 9.68
C SER A 12 5.07 -7.95 9.15
N SER A 13 4.64 -7.97 7.89
CA SER A 13 3.93 -6.86 7.25
C SER A 13 2.47 -6.78 7.68
N SER A 14 1.80 -5.71 7.24
CA SER A 14 0.35 -5.54 7.46
C SER A 14 -0.47 -6.67 6.85
N LEU A 15 0.03 -7.34 5.80
CA LEU A 15 -0.63 -8.49 5.18
C LEU A 15 -0.58 -9.74 6.05
N GLY A 16 0.51 -9.91 6.80
CA GLY A 16 0.84 -11.16 7.48
C GLY A 16 0.30 -11.31 8.89
N VAL A 17 -0.57 -10.41 9.35
CA VAL A 17 -1.06 -10.39 10.74
C VAL A 17 -1.67 -11.73 11.15
N GLU A 18 -2.37 -12.40 10.25
CA GLU A 18 -3.04 -13.69 10.52
C GLU A 18 -2.35 -14.88 9.84
N PHE A 19 -1.19 -14.66 9.19
CA PHE A 19 -0.52 -15.73 8.45
C PHE A 19 0.23 -16.68 9.37
N SER A 20 0.23 -17.96 8.99
CA SER A 20 1.27 -18.89 9.43
C SER A 20 2.55 -18.62 8.61
N GLN A 21 3.67 -19.17 9.07
CA GLN A 21 4.93 -19.08 8.32
C GLN A 21 4.81 -19.70 6.93
N GLU A 22 4.10 -20.82 6.81
CA GLU A 22 3.87 -21.47 5.51
C GLU A 22 3.05 -20.59 4.57
N GLU A 23 2.03 -19.90 5.09
CA GLU A 23 1.21 -18.99 4.30
C GLU A 23 2.02 -17.79 3.79
N ALA A 24 2.88 -17.25 4.63
CA ALA A 24 3.79 -16.17 4.21
C ALA A 24 4.74 -16.65 3.09
N GLN A 25 5.25 -17.88 3.19
CA GLN A 25 6.10 -18.47 2.16
C GLN A 25 5.36 -18.66 0.84
N VAL A 26 4.11 -19.11 0.89
CA VAL A 26 3.28 -19.28 -0.31
C VAL A 26 3.06 -17.94 -0.99
N LEU A 27 2.64 -16.92 -0.24
CA LEU A 27 2.41 -15.60 -0.81
C LEU A 27 3.71 -15.01 -1.40
N ALA A 28 4.81 -15.13 -0.68
CA ALA A 28 6.11 -14.62 -1.12
C ALA A 28 6.52 -15.18 -2.48
N ARG A 29 6.23 -16.45 -2.74
CA ARG A 29 6.54 -17.08 -4.03
C ARG A 29 5.75 -16.51 -5.21
N HIS A 30 4.62 -15.83 -4.93
CA HIS A 30 3.76 -15.22 -5.94
C HIS A 30 4.00 -13.71 -6.09
N MET A 31 4.95 -13.18 -5.33
CA MET A 31 5.31 -11.76 -5.37
C MET A 31 6.62 -11.55 -6.12
N GLU A 32 6.80 -10.33 -6.61
CA GLU A 32 8.03 -9.91 -7.29
C GLU A 32 8.71 -8.79 -6.51
N THR A 33 10.04 -8.74 -6.62
CA THR A 33 10.83 -7.69 -5.96
C THR A 33 11.16 -6.58 -6.95
N ILE A 34 10.97 -5.34 -6.53
CA ILE A 34 11.42 -4.14 -7.27
C ILE A 34 12.36 -3.36 -6.37
N ALA A 35 13.57 -3.08 -6.87
CA ALA A 35 14.52 -2.20 -6.20
C ALA A 35 14.40 -0.80 -6.80
N LEU A 36 14.31 0.21 -5.94
CA LEU A 36 14.17 1.60 -6.33
C LEU A 36 15.32 2.44 -5.79
N ASP A 37 15.92 3.27 -6.65
CA ASP A 37 16.86 4.29 -6.23
C ASP A 37 16.11 5.54 -5.76
N ASP A 38 16.84 6.47 -5.13
CA ASP A 38 16.28 7.73 -4.64
C ASP A 38 15.57 8.50 -5.76
N GLY A 39 14.36 8.96 -5.47
CA GLY A 39 13.56 9.77 -6.40
C GLY A 39 12.87 8.99 -7.51
N VAL A 40 13.06 7.67 -7.58
CA VAL A 40 12.40 6.84 -8.61
C VAL A 40 10.93 6.70 -8.30
N GLN A 41 10.11 6.91 -9.33
CA GLN A 41 8.65 6.76 -9.24
C GLN A 41 8.25 5.30 -9.46
N LEU A 42 7.59 4.72 -8.47
CA LEU A 42 7.07 3.36 -8.57
C LEU A 42 5.78 3.31 -9.39
N VAL A 43 4.83 4.19 -9.07
CA VAL A 43 3.58 4.36 -9.82
C VAL A 43 3.25 5.85 -9.90
N ALA A 44 2.57 6.24 -10.98
CA ALA A 44 2.09 7.61 -11.19
C ALA A 44 0.60 7.71 -10.85
N GLU A 45 0.18 8.90 -10.40
CA GLU A 45 -1.23 9.23 -10.27
C GLU A 45 -1.94 8.98 -11.61
N ASP A 46 -3.15 8.42 -11.57
CA ASP A 46 -3.99 8.02 -12.71
C ASP A 46 -3.43 6.86 -13.55
N GLU A 47 -2.31 6.27 -13.18
CA GLU A 47 -1.79 5.07 -13.85
C GLU A 47 -2.70 3.86 -13.62
N SER A 48 -2.80 2.99 -14.62
CA SER A 48 -3.64 1.78 -14.60
C SER A 48 -2.95 0.58 -13.97
N ASN A 49 -1.86 0.76 -13.24
CA ASN A 49 -1.14 -0.33 -12.56
C ASN A 49 -2.00 -0.88 -11.42
N ARG A 50 -2.35 -2.17 -11.49
CA ARG A 50 -3.24 -2.84 -10.54
C ARG A 50 -2.51 -3.65 -9.47
N ASN A 51 -1.18 -3.62 -9.45
CA ASN A 51 -0.41 -4.39 -8.48
C ASN A 51 -0.56 -3.82 -7.06
N LEU A 52 -0.69 -4.71 -6.09
CA LEU A 52 -0.53 -4.37 -4.69
C LEU A 52 0.95 -4.20 -4.41
N CYS A 53 1.31 -3.13 -3.70
CA CYS A 53 2.71 -2.82 -3.37
C CYS A 53 2.92 -2.92 -1.87
N LEU A 54 3.86 -3.77 -1.45
CA LEU A 54 4.28 -3.90 -0.06
C LEU A 54 5.68 -3.30 0.07
N LEU A 55 5.83 -2.29 0.90
CA LEU A 55 7.15 -1.72 1.17
C LEU A 55 7.91 -2.66 2.10
N ALA A 56 8.99 -3.26 1.58
CA ALA A 56 9.81 -4.20 2.34
C ALA A 56 10.93 -3.49 3.11
N ASP A 57 11.61 -2.55 2.46
CA ASP A 57 12.70 -1.75 3.06
C ASP A 57 12.69 -0.35 2.46
N GLY A 58 13.14 0.62 3.22
CA GLY A 58 13.29 2.00 2.77
C GLY A 58 12.07 2.85 3.10
N GLU A 59 11.81 3.83 2.25
CA GLU A 59 10.71 4.78 2.43
C GLU A 59 10.09 5.14 1.09
N LEU A 60 8.77 5.10 1.03
CA LEU A 60 7.99 5.62 -0.10
C LEU A 60 7.13 6.78 0.38
N VAL A 61 7.09 7.86 -0.39
CA VAL A 61 6.17 8.96 -0.13
C VAL A 61 5.00 8.89 -1.10
N VAL A 62 3.81 9.11 -0.56
CA VAL A 62 2.56 9.18 -1.31
C VAL A 62 2.33 10.65 -1.64
N CYS A 63 2.35 10.98 -2.93
CA CYS A 63 2.27 12.37 -3.41
C CYS A 63 1.05 12.57 -4.27
N ASN A 64 0.40 13.71 -4.08
CA ASN A 64 -0.64 14.22 -4.97
C ASN A 64 -0.13 15.46 -5.68
N MET A 65 -0.60 15.69 -6.90
CA MET A 65 -0.31 16.93 -7.63
C MET A 65 -1.42 17.94 -7.33
N GLU A 66 -1.03 19.13 -6.86
CA GLU A 66 -1.92 20.30 -6.79
C GLU A 66 -1.39 21.35 -7.77
N GLY A 67 -1.97 21.42 -8.96
CA GLY A 67 -1.43 22.26 -10.04
C GLY A 67 -0.05 21.74 -10.45
N ASP A 68 0.97 22.60 -10.37
CA ASP A 68 2.35 22.24 -10.71
C ASP A 68 3.17 21.78 -9.49
N GLU A 69 2.58 21.80 -8.30
CA GLU A 69 3.28 21.44 -7.07
C GLU A 69 2.97 20.02 -6.61
N ARG A 70 4.03 19.30 -6.20
CA ARG A 70 3.89 18.01 -5.54
C ARG A 70 3.62 18.22 -4.07
N ARG A 71 2.57 17.57 -3.59
CA ARG A 71 2.23 17.58 -2.18
C ARG A 71 2.38 16.18 -1.59
N VAL A 72 3.25 16.03 -0.61
CA VAL A 72 3.40 14.77 0.12
C VAL A 72 2.21 14.63 1.07
N ALA A 73 1.41 13.59 0.84
CA ALA A 73 0.25 13.27 1.68
C ALA A 73 0.63 12.35 2.83
N TYR A 74 1.60 11.45 2.62
CA TYR A 74 1.95 10.42 3.59
C TYR A 74 3.31 9.82 3.28
N ALA A 75 4.07 9.47 4.32
CA ALA A 75 5.31 8.73 4.20
C ALA A 75 5.08 7.29 4.70
N MET A 76 5.24 6.33 3.80
CA MET A 76 5.09 4.90 4.12
C MET A 76 6.33 4.36 4.80
N ARG A 77 6.12 3.44 5.73
CA ARG A 77 7.17 2.71 6.44
C ARG A 77 7.18 1.24 6.02
N PRO A 78 8.31 0.54 6.21
CA PRO A 78 8.36 -0.90 5.92
C PRO A 78 7.23 -1.66 6.60
N GLY A 79 6.62 -2.58 5.86
CA GLY A 79 5.48 -3.36 6.30
C GLY A 79 4.13 -2.83 5.84
N GLU A 80 4.06 -1.60 5.34
CA GLU A 80 2.82 -1.01 4.86
C GLU A 80 2.57 -1.33 3.39
N CYS A 81 1.30 -1.38 3.01
CA CYS A 81 0.86 -1.65 1.64
C CYS A 81 0.23 -0.42 1.01
N ALA A 82 0.37 -0.30 -0.31
CA ALA A 82 -0.29 0.71 -1.13
C ALA A 82 -0.96 0.06 -2.33
N GLY A 83 -2.01 0.71 -2.85
CA GLY A 83 -2.67 0.29 -4.07
C GLY A 83 -3.80 -0.70 -3.87
N THR A 84 -4.40 -0.75 -2.69
CA THR A 84 -5.50 -1.66 -2.38
C THR A 84 -6.68 -1.54 -3.35
N ARG A 85 -7.13 -0.31 -3.65
CA ARG A 85 -8.27 -0.12 -4.55
C ARG A 85 -7.95 -0.53 -5.98
N ALA A 86 -6.78 -0.14 -6.48
CA ALA A 86 -6.35 -0.54 -7.82
C ALA A 86 -6.27 -2.07 -7.92
N PHE A 87 -5.77 -2.73 -6.88
CA PHE A 87 -5.63 -4.17 -6.81
C PHE A 87 -6.99 -4.88 -6.80
N ILE A 88 -7.95 -4.39 -6.01
CA ILE A 88 -9.25 -5.03 -5.81
C ILE A 88 -10.20 -4.77 -6.99
N ASP A 89 -10.39 -3.51 -7.37
CA ASP A 89 -11.44 -3.13 -8.33
C ASP A 89 -10.91 -2.46 -9.62
N GLY A 90 -9.60 -2.33 -9.76
CA GLY A 90 -8.99 -1.74 -10.95
C GLY A 90 -9.12 -0.23 -11.05
N THR A 91 -9.47 0.45 -9.97
CA THR A 91 -9.50 1.92 -9.93
C THR A 91 -8.11 2.48 -10.26
N PRO A 92 -8.00 3.50 -11.13
CA PRO A 92 -6.70 4.13 -11.38
C PRO A 92 -6.06 4.65 -10.10
N ARG A 93 -4.72 4.73 -10.07
CA ARG A 93 -3.97 5.18 -8.90
C ARG A 93 -4.39 6.59 -8.48
N LYS A 94 -4.64 6.77 -7.20
CA LYS A 94 -5.04 8.06 -6.63
C LYS A 94 -3.86 8.96 -6.32
N ALA A 95 -2.66 8.40 -6.30
CA ALA A 95 -1.45 9.14 -5.92
C ALA A 95 -0.22 8.54 -6.61
N THR A 96 0.82 9.35 -6.66
CA THR A 96 2.15 8.94 -7.11
C THR A 96 2.94 8.40 -5.91
N LEU A 97 3.67 7.30 -6.11
CA LEU A 97 4.58 6.74 -5.11
C LEU A 97 6.02 6.96 -5.55
N LEU A 98 6.79 7.65 -4.71
CA LEU A 98 8.20 7.98 -4.96
C LEU A 98 9.09 7.39 -3.88
N SER A 99 10.24 6.84 -4.30
CA SER A 99 11.24 6.36 -3.34
C SER A 99 12.03 7.52 -2.76
N VAL A 100 12.22 7.50 -1.44
CA VAL A 100 13.14 8.39 -0.73
C VAL A 100 14.31 7.52 -0.27
N GLY A 101 15.50 7.80 -0.83
CA GLY A 101 16.62 6.90 -0.69
C GLY A 101 16.38 5.60 -1.46
N GLN A 102 17.14 4.58 -1.14
CA GLN A 102 16.95 3.25 -1.75
C GLN A 102 15.81 2.51 -1.05
N SER A 103 14.91 1.92 -1.85
CA SER A 103 13.76 1.18 -1.32
C SER A 103 13.64 -0.17 -2.02
N THR A 104 13.07 -1.13 -1.32
CA THR A 104 12.70 -2.43 -1.86
C THR A 104 11.20 -2.61 -1.69
N VAL A 105 10.52 -2.95 -2.78
CA VAL A 105 9.07 -3.13 -2.81
C VAL A 105 8.77 -4.54 -3.32
N TYR A 106 7.84 -5.21 -2.66
CA TYR A 106 7.28 -6.47 -3.16
C TYR A 106 5.94 -6.19 -3.79
N THR A 107 5.72 -6.70 -5.00
CA THR A 107 4.47 -6.48 -5.73
C THR A 107 3.71 -7.78 -5.92
N LEU A 108 2.39 -7.70 -5.86
CA LEU A 108 1.49 -8.81 -6.10
C LEU A 108 0.51 -8.39 -7.19
N SER A 109 0.49 -9.14 -8.31
CA SER A 109 -0.48 -8.88 -9.37
C SER A 109 -1.84 -9.49 -9.04
N PRO A 110 -2.95 -8.91 -9.55
CA PRO A 110 -4.27 -9.52 -9.40
C PRO A 110 -4.31 -10.95 -9.95
N GLU A 111 -3.64 -11.21 -11.06
CA GLU A 111 -3.59 -12.52 -11.72
C GLU A 111 -2.91 -13.56 -10.82
N ALA A 112 -1.79 -13.21 -10.22
CA ALA A 112 -1.09 -14.11 -9.28
C ALA A 112 -1.96 -14.40 -8.05
N PHE A 113 -2.66 -13.40 -7.56
CA PHE A 113 -3.57 -13.54 -6.42
C PHE A 113 -4.77 -14.43 -6.77
N ASP A 114 -5.38 -14.21 -7.94
CA ASP A 114 -6.50 -15.02 -8.42
C ASP A 114 -6.12 -16.49 -8.50
N GLY A 115 -4.89 -16.80 -8.88
CA GLY A 115 -4.38 -18.16 -8.92
C GLY A 115 -4.38 -18.87 -7.58
N LEU A 116 -4.43 -18.13 -6.47
CA LEU A 116 -4.44 -18.68 -5.12
C LEU A 116 -5.84 -19.00 -4.60
N VAL A 117 -6.90 -18.53 -5.27
CA VAL A 117 -8.27 -18.64 -4.78
C VAL A 117 -8.68 -20.12 -4.61
N GLU A 118 -8.33 -20.96 -5.57
CA GLU A 118 -8.70 -22.39 -5.53
C GLU A 118 -7.70 -23.22 -4.72
N SER A 119 -6.41 -22.90 -4.81
CA SER A 119 -5.37 -23.70 -4.14
C SER A 119 -5.17 -23.35 -2.67
N HIS A 120 -5.34 -22.07 -2.33
CA HIS A 120 -5.07 -21.55 -0.98
C HIS A 120 -6.17 -20.57 -0.56
N PRO A 121 -7.44 -21.00 -0.48
CA PRO A 121 -8.55 -20.08 -0.19
C PRO A 121 -8.45 -19.43 1.18
N ARG A 122 -7.88 -20.11 2.16
CA ARG A 122 -7.69 -19.56 3.50
C ARG A 122 -6.68 -18.41 3.50
N LEU A 123 -5.62 -18.54 2.70
CA LEU A 123 -4.63 -17.49 2.52
C LEU A 123 -5.27 -16.26 1.87
N VAL A 124 -6.06 -16.46 0.82
CA VAL A 124 -6.80 -15.38 0.14
C VAL A 124 -7.71 -14.65 1.13
N TYR A 125 -8.45 -15.40 1.94
CA TYR A 125 -9.31 -14.84 2.98
C TYR A 125 -8.53 -13.94 3.95
N LYS A 126 -7.37 -14.40 4.40
CA LYS A 126 -6.53 -13.64 5.33
C LYS A 126 -5.94 -12.37 4.69
N VAL A 127 -5.55 -12.44 3.42
CA VAL A 127 -5.10 -11.26 2.67
C VAL A 127 -6.23 -10.24 2.57
N MET A 128 -7.42 -10.67 2.19
CA MET A 128 -8.58 -9.78 2.07
C MET A 128 -8.93 -9.12 3.39
N ARG A 129 -8.87 -9.85 4.49
CA ARG A 129 -9.07 -9.28 5.83
C ARG A 129 -8.04 -8.22 6.16
N ALA A 130 -6.78 -8.49 5.84
CA ALA A 130 -5.68 -7.53 6.07
C ALA A 130 -5.87 -6.25 5.26
N LEU A 131 -6.25 -6.40 3.98
CA LEU A 131 -6.52 -5.25 3.11
C LEU A 131 -7.72 -4.43 3.60
N PHE A 132 -8.75 -5.08 4.09
CA PHE A 132 -9.90 -4.38 4.67
C PHE A 132 -9.49 -3.58 5.90
N ARG A 133 -8.72 -4.18 6.81
CA ARG A 133 -8.24 -3.48 8.01
C ARG A 133 -7.41 -2.24 7.65
N THR A 134 -6.53 -2.37 6.67
CA THR A 134 -5.70 -1.25 6.19
C THR A 134 -6.56 -0.14 5.59
N ALA A 135 -7.51 -0.51 4.72
CA ALA A 135 -8.41 0.44 4.07
C ALA A 135 -9.28 1.16 5.09
N HIS A 136 -9.80 0.42 6.09
CA HIS A 136 -10.63 0.99 7.15
C HIS A 136 -9.82 1.96 8.03
N ALA A 137 -8.60 1.58 8.41
CA ALA A 137 -7.73 2.45 9.20
C ALA A 137 -7.39 3.75 8.45
N ASN A 138 -7.13 3.66 7.15
CA ASN A 138 -6.86 4.83 6.32
C ASN A 138 -8.09 5.75 6.21
N LEU A 139 -9.27 5.17 6.06
CA LEU A 139 -10.53 5.91 6.02
C LEU A 139 -10.79 6.65 7.34
N MET A 140 -10.61 5.96 8.46
CA MET A 140 -10.79 6.56 9.79
C MET A 140 -9.81 7.69 10.04
N ARG A 141 -8.55 7.55 9.61
CA ARG A 141 -7.54 8.61 9.72
C ARG A 141 -7.96 9.85 8.92
N LYS A 142 -8.42 9.67 7.68
CA LYS A 142 -8.88 10.77 6.83
C LYS A 142 -10.09 11.48 7.43
N ASN A 143 -11.04 10.72 7.97
CA ASN A 143 -12.22 11.29 8.63
C ASN A 143 -11.83 12.10 9.86
N PHE A 144 -10.90 11.59 10.66
CA PHE A 144 -10.39 12.29 11.84
C PHE A 144 -9.73 13.62 11.46
N GLU A 145 -8.87 13.62 10.46
CA GLU A 145 -8.22 14.83 9.95
C GLU A 145 -9.24 15.84 9.45
N SER A 146 -10.28 15.39 8.75
CA SER A 146 -11.36 16.24 8.25
C SER A 146 -12.18 16.85 9.39
N GLU A 147 -12.47 16.08 10.44
CA GLU A 147 -13.18 16.57 11.62
C GLU A 147 -12.37 17.60 12.40
N GLU A 148 -11.06 17.38 12.54
CA GLU A 148 -10.16 18.36 13.16
C GLU A 148 -10.15 19.68 12.38
N LEU A 149 -10.09 19.62 11.07
CA LEU A 149 -10.14 20.80 10.21
C LEU A 149 -11.48 21.52 10.35
N ARG A 150 -12.59 20.80 10.34
CA ARG A 150 -13.93 21.38 10.55
C ARG A 150 -14.03 22.06 11.91
N HIS A 151 -13.51 21.39 12.94
CA HIS A 151 -13.52 21.92 14.30
C HIS A 151 -12.69 23.21 14.39
N TYR A 152 -11.54 23.23 13.75
CA TYR A 152 -10.68 24.41 13.67
C TYR A 152 -11.40 25.58 12.99
N PHE A 153 -12.01 25.36 11.83
CA PHE A 153 -12.78 26.39 11.11
C PHE A 153 -13.98 26.89 11.91
N THR A 154 -14.70 26.00 12.56
CA THR A 154 -15.85 26.36 13.40
C THR A 154 -15.42 27.24 14.58
N LYS A 155 -14.33 26.89 15.25
CA LYS A 155 -13.78 27.69 16.35
C LYS A 155 -13.27 29.05 15.90
N THR A 156 -12.73 29.14 14.70
CA THR A 156 -12.13 30.37 14.18
C THR A 156 -13.22 31.31 13.62
N HIS A 157 -14.30 30.78 13.10
CA HIS A 157 -15.38 31.56 12.46
C HIS A 157 -16.66 31.65 13.30
N GLY A 158 -16.76 30.89 14.37
CA GLY A 158 -17.93 30.85 15.23
C GLY A 158 -17.97 31.89 16.33
N ARG A 159 -17.14 32.90 16.28
CA ARG A 159 -17.09 33.99 17.29
C ARG A 159 -17.69 35.30 16.80
N TYR A 160 -18.53 35.24 15.79
CA TYR A 160 -19.24 36.40 15.29
C TYR A 160 -20.72 36.19 15.38
#